data_a72b0414fe6f39759b4c52aa9ccd200d
#
_entry.id   a72b0414fe6f39759b4c52aa9ccd200d
#
_cell.length_a   1.000
_cell.length_b   1.000
_cell.length_c   1.000
_cell.angle_alpha   90.00
_cell.angle_beta   90.00
_cell.angle_gamma   90.00
#
_symmetry.space_group_name_H-M   'P 1'
#
loop_
_entity.id
_entity.type
_entity.pdbx_description
1 polymer ?
#
loop_
_entity_poly.entity_id
_entity_poly.type
_entity_poly.pdbx_seq_one_letter_code
_entity_poly.pdbx_strand_id
1 'polypeptide(L)'
;MRKKNDLEIIYEDDWLIVVDKPSGLLCMSTGKSNEDTAYSRVYDYAGKIFIVHRLDRDTSGLLVFAKDLETKLALQENWEEAVLERRYSAVLEGKIDDDEGWIETWLYENPKSLMVHCYGLREGDSPQKPPRKDWQFAATRCRTIKRGEIAGKPYTIVEFDLETGRKNQIRVHSQWIGHPIAGDRKYGAQTNPFGRLALHAQGLSFIHPWTGRTMKFRSKTPQKFKI
;
A
#
# COMPACT_ATOMS: atom_id res chain seq x y z
N MET A 1 -3.02 -17.75 25.22
CA MET A 1 -4.32 -17.16 24.81
C MET A 1 -4.08 -16.35 23.54
N ARG A 2 -4.58 -16.79 22.38
CA ARG A 2 -4.59 -15.96 21.16
C ARG A 2 -5.53 -14.79 21.41
N LYS A 3 -5.06 -13.56 21.15
CA LYS A 3 -5.91 -12.36 21.21
C LYS A 3 -7.11 -12.56 20.27
N LYS A 4 -8.30 -12.25 20.77
CA LYS A 4 -9.52 -12.21 19.98
C LYS A 4 -9.28 -11.37 18.73
N ASN A 5 -9.81 -11.81 17.59
CA ASN A 5 -9.62 -11.18 16.28
C ASN A 5 -10.01 -9.69 16.31
N ASP A 6 -9.02 -8.80 16.34
CA ASP A 6 -9.22 -7.34 16.37
C ASP A 6 -9.14 -6.74 14.96
N LEU A 7 -9.22 -7.56 13.88
CA LEU A 7 -9.31 -7.06 12.51
C LEU A 7 -10.75 -6.62 12.24
N GLU A 8 -10.92 -5.37 11.86
CA GLU A 8 -12.19 -4.86 11.37
C GLU A 8 -12.50 -5.49 10.01
N ILE A 9 -13.59 -6.24 9.92
CA ILE A 9 -14.14 -6.77 8.68
C ILE A 9 -14.99 -5.68 8.05
N ILE A 10 -14.53 -5.17 6.88
CA ILE A 10 -15.21 -4.11 6.12
C ILE A 10 -16.31 -4.71 5.24
N TYR A 11 -16.07 -5.92 4.71
CA TYR A 11 -16.98 -6.62 3.83
C TYR A 11 -16.72 -8.12 3.83
N GLU A 12 -17.76 -8.90 3.65
CA GLU A 12 -17.68 -10.33 3.47
C GLU A 12 -18.86 -10.82 2.60
N ASP A 13 -18.55 -11.73 1.67
CA ASP A 13 -19.53 -12.51 0.92
C ASP A 13 -19.08 -13.97 0.82
N ASP A 14 -19.64 -14.73 -0.14
CA ASP A 14 -19.29 -16.15 -0.33
C ASP A 14 -17.87 -16.35 -0.86
N TRP A 15 -17.25 -15.34 -1.47
CA TRP A 15 -15.97 -15.43 -2.18
C TRP A 15 -14.86 -14.57 -1.59
N LEU A 16 -15.20 -13.47 -0.93
CA LEU A 16 -14.24 -12.43 -0.53
C LEU A 16 -14.41 -12.03 0.94
N ILE A 17 -13.28 -11.64 1.54
CA ILE A 17 -13.24 -10.92 2.82
C ILE A 17 -12.35 -9.70 2.64
N VAL A 18 -12.87 -8.52 2.96
CA VAL A 18 -12.11 -7.26 2.99
C VAL A 18 -11.98 -6.80 4.43
N VAL A 19 -10.74 -6.55 4.85
CA VAL A 19 -10.44 -6.14 6.23
C VAL A 19 -9.69 -4.81 6.27
N ASP A 20 -9.73 -4.11 7.38
CA ASP A 20 -8.83 -3.00 7.70
C ASP A 20 -7.64 -3.52 8.51
N LYS A 21 -6.47 -3.62 7.85
CA LYS A 21 -5.25 -4.11 8.49
C LYS A 21 -4.62 -3.01 9.35
N PRO A 22 -4.36 -3.22 10.65
CA PRO A 22 -3.61 -2.26 11.45
C PRO A 22 -2.15 -2.15 11.00
N SER A 23 -1.51 -1.02 11.29
CA SER A 23 -0.06 -0.86 11.14
C SER A 23 0.69 -1.78 12.09
N GLY A 24 1.86 -2.26 11.66
CA GLY A 24 2.71 -3.16 12.44
C GLY A 24 2.38 -4.64 12.29
N LEU A 25 1.20 -4.99 11.72
CA LEU A 25 0.79 -6.36 11.46
C LEU A 25 1.26 -6.82 10.08
N LEU A 26 1.92 -7.98 10.01
CA LEU A 26 2.27 -8.62 8.75
C LEU A 26 1.02 -9.11 8.01
N CYS A 27 1.03 -9.11 6.67
CA CYS A 27 -0.03 -9.73 5.88
C CYS A 27 0.01 -11.26 6.01
N MET A 28 1.22 -11.85 5.94
CA MET A 28 1.45 -13.30 6.01
C MET A 28 2.76 -13.57 6.73
N SER A 29 2.93 -14.82 7.19
CA SER A 29 4.15 -15.26 7.88
C SER A 29 5.39 -15.15 6.98
N THR A 30 6.50 -14.80 7.58
CA THR A 30 7.84 -14.78 6.97
C THR A 30 8.58 -16.12 7.10
N GLY A 31 7.90 -17.16 7.56
CA GLY A 31 8.45 -18.50 7.76
C GLY A 31 8.71 -18.86 9.23
N LYS A 32 8.44 -17.95 10.17
CA LYS A 32 8.49 -18.27 11.59
C LYS A 32 7.18 -18.92 12.04
N SER A 33 7.27 -19.97 12.82
CA SER A 33 6.07 -20.60 13.40
C SER A 33 5.33 -19.65 14.33
N ASN A 34 4.01 -19.66 14.29
CA ASN A 34 3.12 -18.88 15.18
C ASN A 34 3.22 -17.36 15.06
N GLU A 35 3.65 -16.79 13.92
CA GLU A 35 3.56 -15.35 13.70
C GLU A 35 2.10 -14.90 13.66
N ASP A 36 1.81 -13.83 14.41
CA ASP A 36 0.54 -13.12 14.33
C ASP A 36 0.49 -12.29 13.04
N THR A 37 -0.40 -12.60 12.13
CA THR A 37 -0.52 -11.97 10.81
C THR A 37 -1.98 -11.68 10.48
N ALA A 38 -2.25 -10.82 9.51
CA ALA A 38 -3.60 -10.62 9.01
C ALA A 38 -4.20 -11.94 8.48
N TYR A 39 -3.37 -12.73 7.76
CA TYR A 39 -3.76 -14.05 7.30
C TYR A 39 -4.16 -14.98 8.45
N SER A 40 -3.35 -15.13 9.50
CA SER A 40 -3.67 -16.04 10.60
C SER A 40 -4.95 -15.61 11.34
N ARG A 41 -5.16 -14.31 11.51
CA ARG A 41 -6.36 -13.78 12.15
C ARG A 41 -7.62 -14.02 11.32
N VAL A 42 -7.58 -13.78 10.01
CA VAL A 42 -8.73 -14.04 9.12
C VAL A 42 -8.95 -15.53 8.95
N TYR A 43 -7.89 -16.35 8.93
CA TYR A 43 -8.01 -17.81 8.92
C TYR A 43 -8.70 -18.35 10.18
N ASP A 44 -8.35 -17.82 11.36
CA ASP A 44 -9.01 -18.20 12.63
C ASP A 44 -10.50 -17.81 12.66
N TYR A 45 -10.89 -16.77 11.90
CA TYR A 45 -12.27 -16.31 11.78
C TYR A 45 -13.07 -17.10 10.73
N ALA A 46 -12.57 -17.20 9.51
CA ALA A 46 -13.32 -17.68 8.35
C ALA A 46 -12.88 -19.06 7.84
N GLY A 47 -11.84 -19.66 8.44
CA GLY A 47 -11.25 -20.91 7.96
C GLY A 47 -10.33 -20.69 6.75
N LYS A 48 -10.42 -21.56 5.75
CA LYS A 48 -9.51 -21.52 4.59
C LYS A 48 -9.70 -20.26 3.77
N ILE A 49 -8.60 -19.52 3.59
CA ILE A 49 -8.55 -18.28 2.82
C ILE A 49 -7.28 -18.21 1.99
N PHE A 50 -7.23 -17.27 1.05
CA PHE A 50 -6.10 -17.04 0.16
C PHE A 50 -5.79 -15.54 0.06
N ILE A 51 -4.50 -15.19 0.07
CA ILE A 51 -4.07 -13.80 -0.10
C ILE A 51 -4.16 -13.41 -1.57
N VAL A 52 -4.85 -12.31 -1.86
CA VAL A 52 -4.97 -11.73 -3.20
C VAL A 52 -3.84 -10.75 -3.45
N HIS A 53 -3.64 -9.79 -2.54
CA HIS A 53 -2.57 -8.79 -2.60
C HIS A 53 -1.96 -8.54 -1.22
N ARG A 54 -0.95 -7.69 -1.15
CA ARG A 54 -0.21 -7.43 0.09
C ARG A 54 -0.07 -5.94 0.37
N LEU A 55 -0.06 -5.61 1.67
CA LEU A 55 0.45 -4.35 2.21
C LEU A 55 1.76 -4.60 2.96
N ASP A 56 2.61 -3.59 3.04
CA ASP A 56 3.78 -3.64 3.92
C ASP A 56 3.35 -3.80 5.38
N ARG A 57 4.22 -4.33 6.22
CA ARG A 57 3.95 -4.54 7.65
C ARG A 57 3.40 -3.27 8.32
N ASP A 58 4.06 -2.13 8.09
CA ASP A 58 3.76 -0.88 8.78
C ASP A 58 2.69 -0.03 8.06
N THR A 59 2.31 -0.39 6.83
CA THR A 59 1.17 0.18 6.12
C THR A 59 -0.14 -0.36 6.70
N SER A 60 -1.08 0.51 7.02
CA SER A 60 -2.44 0.12 7.43
C SER A 60 -3.44 0.26 6.28
N GLY A 61 -4.65 -0.28 6.45
CA GLY A 61 -5.77 -0.09 5.53
C GLY A 61 -6.26 -1.36 4.84
N LEU A 62 -6.97 -1.18 3.75
CA LEU A 62 -7.74 -2.20 3.05
C LEU A 62 -6.88 -3.35 2.52
N LEU A 63 -7.27 -4.57 2.89
CA LEU A 63 -6.64 -5.81 2.46
C LEU A 63 -7.73 -6.84 2.10
N VAL A 64 -7.58 -7.48 0.93
CA VAL A 64 -8.55 -8.46 0.41
C VAL A 64 -8.00 -9.87 0.52
N PHE A 65 -8.84 -10.78 0.96
CA PHE A 65 -8.64 -12.22 0.92
C PHE A 65 -9.74 -12.87 0.08
N ALA A 66 -9.39 -13.93 -0.64
CA ALA A 66 -10.36 -14.82 -1.28
C ALA A 66 -10.64 -16.02 -0.36
N LYS A 67 -11.87 -16.54 -0.39
CA LYS A 67 -12.30 -17.70 0.38
C LYS A 67 -11.97 -19.04 -0.32
N ASP A 68 -11.72 -19.00 -1.62
CA ASP A 68 -11.33 -20.15 -2.43
C ASP A 68 -10.20 -19.81 -3.41
N LEU A 69 -9.59 -20.86 -3.96
CA LEU A 69 -8.43 -20.71 -4.86
C LEU A 69 -8.83 -20.13 -6.22
N GLU A 70 -10.00 -20.46 -6.72
CA GLU A 70 -10.49 -20.01 -8.02
C GLU A 70 -10.72 -18.51 -8.01
N THR A 71 -11.37 -17.99 -6.96
CA THR A 71 -11.55 -16.56 -6.73
C THR A 71 -10.22 -15.81 -6.61
N LYS A 72 -9.25 -16.40 -5.89
CA LYS A 72 -7.89 -15.84 -5.81
C LYS A 72 -7.25 -15.71 -7.18
N LEU A 73 -7.27 -16.78 -7.98
CA LEU A 73 -6.65 -16.82 -9.30
C LEU A 73 -7.33 -15.84 -10.25
N ALA A 74 -8.67 -15.82 -10.30
CA ALA A 74 -9.45 -14.89 -11.11
C ALA A 74 -9.12 -13.42 -10.83
N LEU A 75 -8.90 -13.06 -9.54
CA LEU A 75 -8.48 -11.71 -9.17
C LEU A 75 -7.01 -11.43 -9.49
N GLN A 76 -6.09 -12.41 -9.30
CA GLN A 76 -4.67 -12.19 -9.51
C GLN A 76 -4.27 -12.16 -10.99
N GLU A 77 -4.87 -12.99 -11.83
CA GLU A 77 -4.61 -13.03 -13.27
C GLU A 77 -5.02 -11.72 -13.96
N ASN A 78 -6.08 -11.10 -13.49
CA ASN A 78 -6.62 -9.87 -14.07
C ASN A 78 -6.44 -8.66 -13.13
N TRP A 79 -5.50 -8.71 -12.17
CA TRP A 79 -5.39 -7.71 -11.11
C TRP A 79 -5.20 -6.28 -11.64
N GLU A 80 -4.37 -6.09 -12.65
CA GLU A 80 -4.10 -4.77 -13.23
C GLU A 80 -5.31 -4.21 -13.99
N GLU A 81 -6.13 -5.07 -14.61
CA GLU A 81 -7.35 -4.69 -15.35
C GLU A 81 -8.59 -4.61 -14.45
N ALA A 82 -8.70 -5.52 -13.48
CA ALA A 82 -9.84 -5.59 -12.57
C ALA A 82 -9.83 -4.55 -11.47
N VAL A 83 -8.64 -4.08 -11.06
CA VAL A 83 -8.51 -3.10 -9.97
C VAL A 83 -8.56 -1.68 -10.52
N LEU A 84 -9.68 -1.02 -10.28
CA LEU A 84 -10.00 0.31 -10.81
C LEU A 84 -9.42 1.45 -9.95
N GLU A 85 -9.12 1.19 -8.69
CA GLU A 85 -8.58 2.18 -7.75
C GLU A 85 -7.74 1.52 -6.66
N ARG A 86 -6.56 2.07 -6.41
CA ARG A 86 -5.68 1.73 -5.27
C ARG A 86 -5.21 3.03 -4.64
N ARG A 87 -6.03 3.59 -3.76
CA ARG A 87 -5.81 4.90 -3.16
C ARG A 87 -5.20 4.80 -1.78
N TYR A 88 -4.19 5.61 -1.55
CA TYR A 88 -3.49 5.72 -0.27
C TYR A 88 -3.50 7.16 0.21
N SER A 89 -3.54 7.33 1.54
CA SER A 89 -3.26 8.61 2.20
C SER A 89 -1.94 8.51 2.93
N ALA A 90 -1.09 9.52 2.79
CA ALA A 90 0.17 9.61 3.51
C ALA A 90 0.41 11.03 4.05
N VAL A 91 1.22 11.12 5.10
CA VAL A 91 1.77 12.39 5.58
C VAL A 91 3.26 12.42 5.27
N LEU A 92 3.67 13.35 4.43
CA LEU A 92 5.04 13.53 3.98
C LEU A 92 5.72 14.65 4.77
N GLU A 93 7.02 14.50 5.00
CA GLU A 93 7.86 15.55 5.59
C GLU A 93 8.09 16.69 4.59
N GLY A 94 8.01 17.92 5.08
CA GLY A 94 8.21 19.12 4.29
C GLY A 94 6.93 19.63 3.63
N LYS A 95 7.09 20.77 2.97
CA LYS A 95 6.05 21.41 2.17
C LYS A 95 6.27 21.04 0.71
N ILE A 96 5.28 20.39 0.10
CA ILE A 96 5.24 20.12 -1.35
C ILE A 96 4.52 21.32 -1.98
N ASP A 97 5.13 21.97 -2.96
CA ASP A 97 4.53 23.16 -3.59
C ASP A 97 3.48 22.78 -4.65
N ASP A 98 3.67 21.68 -5.35
CA ASP A 98 2.76 21.18 -6.38
C ASP A 98 1.46 20.64 -5.77
N ASP A 99 0.34 20.90 -6.42
CA ASP A 99 -0.97 20.41 -5.99
C ASP A 99 -1.25 19.00 -6.50
N GLU A 100 -0.76 18.64 -7.67
CA GLU A 100 -0.84 17.30 -8.23
C GLU A 100 0.31 17.00 -9.18
N GLY A 101 0.59 15.71 -9.40
CA GLY A 101 1.64 15.29 -10.32
C GLY A 101 1.71 13.77 -10.50
N TRP A 102 2.64 13.36 -11.35
CA TRP A 102 2.99 11.97 -11.58
C TRP A 102 4.42 11.71 -11.15
N ILE A 103 4.64 10.54 -10.56
CA ILE A 103 5.97 10.03 -10.25
C ILE A 103 6.15 8.75 -11.06
N GLU A 104 6.94 8.83 -12.11
CA GLU A 104 7.24 7.71 -13.00
C GLU A 104 8.72 7.40 -12.94
N THR A 105 9.06 6.17 -12.58
CA THR A 105 10.43 5.76 -12.34
C THR A 105 10.63 4.28 -12.66
N TRP A 106 11.88 3.87 -12.71
CA TRP A 106 12.28 2.49 -12.61
C TRP A 106 12.59 2.12 -11.17
N LEU A 107 12.03 1.01 -10.68
CA LEU A 107 12.31 0.48 -9.36
C LEU A 107 13.17 -0.78 -9.46
N TYR A 108 14.16 -0.87 -8.58
CA TYR A 108 15.03 -2.03 -8.43
C TYR A 108 15.14 -2.43 -6.96
N GLU A 109 14.89 -3.70 -6.65
CA GLU A 109 15.14 -4.24 -5.32
C GLU A 109 16.56 -4.82 -5.24
N ASN A 110 17.39 -4.29 -4.35
CA ASN A 110 18.69 -4.86 -4.07
C ASN A 110 18.52 -6.21 -3.35
N PRO A 111 18.99 -7.34 -3.91
CA PRO A 111 18.73 -8.68 -3.36
C PRO A 111 19.43 -8.94 -2.01
N LYS A 112 20.47 -8.18 -1.68
CA LYS A 112 21.19 -8.32 -0.39
C LYS A 112 20.55 -7.51 0.72
N SER A 113 20.23 -6.24 0.46
CA SER A 113 19.67 -5.33 1.48
C SER A 113 18.14 -5.33 1.53
N LEU A 114 17.49 -5.88 0.51
CA LEU A 114 16.04 -5.84 0.30
C LEU A 114 15.48 -4.39 0.27
N MET A 115 16.37 -3.43 -0.04
CA MET A 115 16.00 -2.05 -0.29
C MET A 115 15.54 -1.90 -1.73
N VAL A 116 14.46 -1.15 -1.93
CA VAL A 116 14.03 -0.71 -3.26
C VAL A 116 14.62 0.66 -3.53
N HIS A 117 15.18 0.83 -4.72
CA HIS A 117 15.78 2.07 -5.19
C HIS A 117 15.01 2.59 -6.40
N CYS A 118 14.95 3.92 -6.53
CA CYS A 118 14.38 4.64 -7.66
C CYS A 118 15.46 5.07 -8.64
N TYR A 119 15.12 5.00 -9.93
CA TYR A 119 15.91 5.54 -11.04
C TYR A 119 14.98 6.29 -11.98
N GLY A 120 15.34 7.53 -12.31
CA GLY A 120 14.56 8.36 -13.23
C GLY A 120 14.49 7.77 -14.62
N LEU A 121 13.41 8.07 -15.32
CA LEU A 121 13.28 7.77 -16.74
C LEU A 121 14.27 8.64 -17.54
N ARG A 122 14.80 8.08 -18.60
CA ARG A 122 15.65 8.76 -19.57
C ARG A 122 14.89 8.95 -20.88
N GLU A 123 15.34 9.88 -21.69
CA GLU A 123 14.81 10.05 -23.05
C GLU A 123 14.91 8.73 -23.84
N GLY A 124 13.78 8.31 -24.41
CA GLY A 124 13.67 7.04 -25.14
C GLY A 124 13.35 5.81 -24.27
N ASP A 125 13.26 5.94 -22.95
CA ASP A 125 12.75 4.84 -22.09
C ASP A 125 11.28 4.57 -22.38
N SER A 126 10.89 3.31 -22.26
CA SER A 126 9.50 2.85 -22.42
C SER A 126 9.15 1.89 -21.30
N PRO A 127 7.95 1.99 -20.69
CA PRO A 127 7.49 1.07 -19.64
C PRO A 127 7.62 -0.41 -20.00
N GLN A 128 7.52 -0.74 -21.30
CA GLN A 128 7.60 -2.11 -21.81
C GLN A 128 9.06 -2.58 -22.02
N LYS A 129 10.05 -1.66 -21.98
CA LYS A 129 11.45 -1.98 -22.26
C LYS A 129 12.36 -1.43 -21.15
N PRO A 130 12.48 -2.15 -20.01
CA PRO A 130 13.34 -1.69 -18.91
C PRO A 130 14.82 -1.61 -19.33
N PRO A 131 15.57 -0.62 -18.83
CA PRO A 131 17.01 -0.50 -19.08
C PRO A 131 17.82 -1.70 -18.58
N ARG A 132 17.27 -2.39 -17.56
CA ARG A 132 17.82 -3.64 -17.01
C ARG A 132 16.70 -4.62 -16.76
N LYS A 133 16.96 -5.91 -16.94
CA LYS A 133 15.98 -6.99 -16.82
C LYS A 133 15.29 -7.07 -15.45
N ASP A 134 15.96 -6.65 -14.39
CA ASP A 134 15.51 -6.68 -13.01
C ASP A 134 14.88 -5.35 -12.54
N TRP A 135 14.75 -4.37 -13.43
CA TRP A 135 14.07 -3.10 -13.14
C TRP A 135 12.60 -3.17 -13.53
N GLN A 136 11.76 -2.58 -12.71
CA GLN A 136 10.32 -2.58 -12.91
C GLN A 136 9.82 -1.14 -13.03
N PHE A 137 9.04 -0.87 -14.08
CA PHE A 137 8.36 0.40 -14.23
C PHE A 137 7.35 0.60 -13.08
N ALA A 138 7.31 1.82 -12.55
CA ALA A 138 6.39 2.22 -11.50
C ALA A 138 5.83 3.62 -11.80
N ALA A 139 4.50 3.74 -11.75
CA ALA A 139 3.78 4.98 -11.92
C ALA A 139 2.81 5.21 -10.77
N THR A 140 2.88 6.42 -10.18
CA THR A 140 2.03 6.85 -9.07
C THR A 140 1.54 8.26 -9.35
N ARG A 141 0.22 8.46 -9.35
CA ARG A 141 -0.36 9.80 -9.31
C ARG A 141 -0.39 10.29 -7.87
N CYS A 142 -0.03 11.53 -7.63
CA CYS A 142 -0.10 12.16 -6.32
C CYS A 142 -0.93 13.44 -6.38
N ARG A 143 -1.66 13.71 -5.29
CA ARG A 143 -2.44 14.94 -5.11
C ARG A 143 -2.26 15.43 -3.68
N THR A 144 -1.83 16.69 -3.54
CA THR A 144 -1.75 17.36 -2.25
C THR A 144 -3.15 17.68 -1.73
N ILE A 145 -3.44 17.20 -0.53
CA ILE A 145 -4.74 17.42 0.13
C ILE A 145 -4.68 18.58 1.12
N LYS A 146 -3.57 18.67 1.87
CA LYS A 146 -3.40 19.72 2.89
C LYS A 146 -1.92 19.93 3.18
N ARG A 147 -1.56 21.18 3.44
CA ARG A 147 -0.26 21.58 3.98
C ARG A 147 -0.44 22.11 5.39
N GLY A 148 0.48 21.82 6.29
CA GLY A 148 0.41 22.29 7.69
C GLY A 148 1.69 22.00 8.45
N GLU A 149 1.63 22.10 9.76
CA GLU A 149 2.78 21.94 10.63
C GLU A 149 2.46 21.09 11.85
N ILE A 150 3.44 20.35 12.32
CA ILE A 150 3.43 19.66 13.61
C ILE A 150 4.69 20.07 14.37
N ALA A 151 4.53 20.68 15.55
CA ALA A 151 5.65 21.15 16.39
C ALA A 151 6.66 22.04 15.61
N GLY A 152 6.16 22.96 14.78
CA GLY A 152 6.97 23.89 14.00
C GLY A 152 7.71 23.28 12.81
N LYS A 153 7.42 22.03 12.44
CA LYS A 153 7.95 21.37 11.23
C LYS A 153 6.86 21.24 10.17
N PRO A 154 7.17 21.56 8.90
CA PRO A 154 6.20 21.46 7.83
C PRO A 154 5.92 20.01 7.44
N TYR A 155 4.67 19.74 7.09
CA TYR A 155 4.19 18.46 6.54
C TYR A 155 3.15 18.70 5.46
N THR A 156 3.02 17.71 4.57
CA THR A 156 1.99 17.70 3.53
C THR A 156 1.22 16.38 3.59
N ILE A 157 -0.11 16.45 3.65
CA ILE A 157 -0.97 15.28 3.43
C ILE A 157 -1.13 15.11 1.93
N VAL A 158 -0.78 13.92 1.44
CA VAL A 158 -0.86 13.56 0.02
C VAL A 158 -1.72 12.32 -0.15
N GLU A 159 -2.56 12.35 -1.16
CA GLU A 159 -3.28 11.20 -1.67
C GLU A 159 -2.54 10.64 -2.88
N PHE A 160 -2.28 9.33 -2.86
CA PHE A 160 -1.63 8.61 -3.93
C PHE A 160 -2.60 7.63 -4.58
N ASP A 161 -2.71 7.66 -5.90
CA ASP A 161 -3.37 6.64 -6.70
C ASP A 161 -2.30 5.82 -7.45
N LEU A 162 -2.30 4.50 -7.25
CA LEU A 162 -1.30 3.61 -7.83
C LEU A 162 -1.75 3.06 -9.18
N GLU A 163 -1.03 3.37 -10.25
CA GLU A 163 -1.17 2.68 -11.55
C GLU A 163 -0.48 1.32 -11.52
N THR A 164 0.67 1.22 -10.88
CA THR A 164 1.41 -0.02 -10.66
C THR A 164 1.48 -0.34 -9.16
N GLY A 165 1.73 -1.61 -8.79
CA GLY A 165 1.76 -2.06 -7.39
C GLY A 165 3.09 -2.66 -6.97
N ARG A 166 4.22 -1.97 -7.20
CA ARG A 166 5.55 -2.50 -6.89
C ARG A 166 5.86 -2.41 -5.40
N LYS A 167 6.77 -3.27 -4.94
CA LYS A 167 7.20 -3.32 -3.54
C LYS A 167 7.67 -1.95 -3.05
N ASN A 168 7.15 -1.48 -1.92
CA ASN A 168 7.49 -0.20 -1.28
C ASN A 168 7.31 1.04 -2.20
N GLN A 169 6.54 0.95 -3.29
CA GLN A 169 6.48 1.97 -4.35
C GLN A 169 6.23 3.38 -3.81
N ILE A 170 5.17 3.62 -3.05
CA ILE A 170 4.86 4.96 -2.52
C ILE A 170 5.99 5.46 -1.61
N ARG A 171 6.57 4.58 -0.81
CA ARG A 171 7.63 4.92 0.14
C ARG A 171 8.90 5.41 -0.56
N VAL A 172 9.33 4.67 -1.60
CA VAL A 172 10.53 5.04 -2.36
C VAL A 172 10.26 6.21 -3.31
N HIS A 173 9.04 6.33 -3.86
CA HIS A 173 8.63 7.51 -4.63
C HIS A 173 8.62 8.78 -3.78
N SER A 174 8.09 8.71 -2.55
CA SER A 174 8.11 9.85 -1.62
C SER A 174 9.53 10.28 -1.27
N GLN A 175 10.44 9.33 -1.05
CA GLN A 175 11.87 9.62 -0.87
C GLN A 175 12.47 10.26 -2.14
N TRP A 176 12.14 9.74 -3.33
CA TRP A 176 12.66 10.20 -4.61
C TRP A 176 12.35 11.67 -4.88
N ILE A 177 11.14 12.12 -4.53
CA ILE A 177 10.75 13.54 -4.65
C ILE A 177 11.26 14.42 -3.50
N GLY A 178 12.09 13.88 -2.59
CA GLY A 178 12.69 14.65 -1.48
C GLY A 178 11.78 14.82 -0.26
N HIS A 179 10.59 14.19 -0.24
CA HIS A 179 9.60 14.29 0.82
C HIS A 179 9.25 12.91 1.39
N PRO A 180 10.12 12.30 2.21
CA PRO A 180 9.87 10.97 2.77
C PRO A 180 8.61 10.96 3.63
N ILE A 181 7.93 9.81 3.70
CA ILE A 181 6.74 9.64 4.55
C ILE A 181 7.15 9.72 6.02
N ALA A 182 6.47 10.54 6.81
CA ALA A 182 6.73 10.67 8.23
C ALA A 182 6.72 9.29 8.93
N GLY A 183 7.76 9.00 9.72
CA GLY A 183 7.97 7.71 10.37
C GLY A 183 8.64 6.63 9.51
N ASP A 184 8.91 6.89 8.23
CA ASP A 184 9.60 5.94 7.35
C ASP A 184 11.13 6.05 7.45
N ARG A 185 11.69 5.59 8.56
CA ARG A 185 13.14 5.61 8.76
C ARG A 185 13.91 4.84 7.68
N LYS A 186 13.30 3.79 7.11
CA LYS A 186 13.91 2.99 6.06
C LYS A 186 14.16 3.80 4.80
N TYR A 187 13.31 4.77 4.52
CA TYR A 187 13.37 5.66 3.35
C TYR A 187 13.65 7.11 3.72
N GLY A 188 14.40 7.35 4.82
CA GLY A 188 15.04 8.63 5.08
C GLY A 188 14.25 9.63 5.91
N ALA A 189 13.08 9.27 6.44
CA ALA A 189 12.33 10.16 7.32
C ALA A 189 13.11 10.52 8.58
N GLN A 190 13.10 11.81 8.91
CA GLN A 190 13.78 12.39 10.07
C GLN A 190 12.88 12.51 11.29
N THR A 191 11.56 12.36 11.10
CA THR A 191 10.54 12.57 12.12
C THR A 191 9.60 11.37 12.23
N ASN A 192 8.95 11.24 13.38
CA ASN A 192 7.91 10.23 13.59
C ASN A 192 6.80 10.75 14.53
N PRO A 193 6.06 11.80 14.13
CA PRO A 193 5.09 12.44 15.01
C PRO A 193 3.91 11.54 15.36
N PHE A 194 3.68 10.49 14.56
CA PHE A 194 2.55 9.57 14.74
C PHE A 194 2.92 8.27 15.45
N GLY A 195 4.21 8.03 15.75
CA GLY A 195 4.73 6.79 16.32
C GLY A 195 4.68 5.59 15.35
N ARG A 196 4.46 5.83 14.05
CA ARG A 196 4.33 4.81 13.01
C ARG A 196 4.60 5.39 11.61
N LEU A 197 4.77 4.51 10.62
CA LEU A 197 4.71 4.91 9.22
C LEU A 197 3.36 5.58 8.91
N ALA A 198 3.38 6.83 8.44
CA ALA A 198 2.18 7.60 8.12
C ALA A 198 1.66 7.28 6.70
N LEU A 199 1.40 6.00 6.43
CA LEU A 199 0.87 5.48 5.17
C LEU A 199 -0.34 4.58 5.43
N HIS A 200 -1.43 4.79 4.67
CA HIS A 200 -2.70 4.11 4.85
C HIS A 200 -3.38 3.83 3.51
N ALA A 201 -3.70 2.57 3.22
CA ALA A 201 -4.47 2.13 2.06
C ALA A 201 -5.95 2.47 2.29
N GLN A 202 -6.34 3.67 1.86
CA GLN A 202 -7.63 4.30 2.16
C GLN A 202 -8.76 3.83 1.27
N GLY A 203 -8.48 3.57 0.00
CA GLY A 203 -9.47 3.24 -1.00
C GLY A 203 -9.05 2.08 -1.89
N LEU A 204 -9.99 1.18 -2.14
CA LEU A 204 -9.83 0.07 -3.07
C LEU A 204 -11.12 -0.11 -3.85
N SER A 205 -11.00 -0.18 -5.18
CA SER A 205 -12.14 -0.50 -6.05
C SER A 205 -11.71 -1.52 -7.08
N PHE A 206 -12.53 -2.54 -7.27
CA PHE A 206 -12.27 -3.60 -8.26
C PHE A 206 -13.57 -4.22 -8.79
N ILE A 207 -13.47 -4.94 -9.90
CA ILE A 207 -14.58 -5.71 -10.46
C ILE A 207 -14.63 -7.07 -9.75
N HIS A 208 -15.79 -7.41 -9.16
CA HIS A 208 -15.98 -8.69 -8.50
C HIS A 208 -15.94 -9.82 -9.55
N PRO A 209 -15.07 -10.84 -9.38
CA PRO A 209 -14.78 -11.82 -10.45
C PRO A 209 -15.99 -12.64 -10.88
N TRP A 210 -16.94 -12.90 -10.00
CA TRP A 210 -18.11 -13.74 -10.27
C TRP A 210 -19.37 -12.96 -10.59
N THR A 211 -19.56 -11.80 -9.98
CA THR A 211 -20.79 -11.00 -10.17
C THR A 211 -20.65 -9.90 -11.21
N GLY A 212 -19.42 -9.56 -11.64
CA GLY A 212 -19.12 -8.44 -12.52
C GLY A 212 -19.40 -7.06 -11.93
N ARG A 213 -19.84 -6.98 -10.67
CA ARG A 213 -20.16 -5.71 -10.01
C ARG A 213 -18.90 -4.97 -9.61
N THR A 214 -18.91 -3.66 -9.76
CA THR A 214 -17.85 -2.82 -9.20
C THR A 214 -17.99 -2.74 -7.69
N MET A 215 -17.00 -3.28 -6.99
CA MET A 215 -16.86 -3.19 -5.54
C MET A 215 -16.05 -1.95 -5.20
N LYS A 216 -16.52 -1.16 -4.22
CA LYS A 216 -15.83 0.06 -3.76
C LYS A 216 -15.74 0.06 -2.24
N PHE A 217 -14.52 0.09 -1.73
CA PHE A 217 -14.27 0.08 -0.30
C PHE A 217 -13.51 1.33 0.12
N ARG A 218 -13.81 1.81 1.32
CA ARG A 218 -13.12 2.93 1.96
C ARG A 218 -12.79 2.56 3.40
N SER A 219 -11.56 2.80 3.81
CA SER A 219 -11.13 2.79 5.20
C SER A 219 -10.90 4.23 5.66
N LYS A 220 -11.26 4.51 6.90
CA LYS A 220 -11.05 5.85 7.48
C LYS A 220 -9.57 6.09 7.72
N THR A 221 -9.04 7.16 7.13
CA THR A 221 -7.69 7.61 7.45
C THR A 221 -7.51 7.72 8.97
N PRO A 222 -6.44 7.19 9.55
CA PRO A 222 -6.21 7.26 10.98
C PRO A 222 -6.34 8.69 11.52
N GLN A 223 -7.12 8.89 12.59
CA GLN A 223 -7.40 10.22 13.15
C GLN A 223 -6.13 10.98 13.54
N LYS A 224 -5.02 10.27 13.77
CA LYS A 224 -3.73 10.85 14.09
C LYS A 224 -3.04 11.54 12.90
N PHE A 225 -3.43 11.26 11.65
CA PHE A 225 -2.86 11.89 10.44
C PHE A 225 -3.42 13.30 10.23
N LYS A 226 -3.35 14.13 11.29
CA LYS A 226 -3.77 15.54 11.25
C LYS A 226 -2.56 16.44 11.31
N ILE A 227 -2.53 17.45 10.45
CA ILE A 227 -1.53 18.52 10.39
C ILE A 227 -2.23 19.86 10.39
#